data_905feef04a912038f359ec52b943a24e
#
_entry.id   905feef04a912038f359ec52b943a24e
#
_cell.length_a   1.000
_cell.length_b   1.000
_cell.length_c   1.000
_cell.angle_alpha   90.00
_cell.angle_beta   90.00
_cell.angle_gamma   90.00
#
_symmetry.space_group_name_H-M   'P 1'
#
loop_
_entity.id
_entity.type
_entity.pdbx_description
1 polymer ?
#
loop_
_entity_poly.entity_id
_entity_poly.type
_entity_poly.pdbx_seq_one_letter_code
_entity_poly.pdbx_strand_id
1 'polypeptide(L)'
;MPAPRPYKTHLGNHVLRPETLMLGYGYDPMLSEGAVKPPVFLTSTFVFGSAEEGRDFFDYVSGRKQPPAGAGAGLVYSRFNHPNSEIVEDRLAIYEGTEAAILFSSGMSAITTSLMAYTRPGDVILHSQPLYGGTETLLTKTFAQFGVKAVPFADGVDEATIEVAIDKARQLGRLAVIMIETPSNPTNTLVDIALVRRLSEDVGISQGYRPIVACDNTLLGPVFQRPLDCGADLSLYSLTKYVGGHSDLIAGAVLGTKAAIGPVKMLRSSIGTQLDPHSCWMLGRSLETLSIRMEKADANAKIVAEFLREHPRVAKVHYLPFLPDGKERATYLQQCTGAGSTFSFDIEGGQTEAFAFLNALQIFKLAVSLGGTESLASHPAAMTHSGVPADVRARIGILETSIRLSIGIEHPDDLVADITQALQY
;
A
#
# COMPACT_ATOMS: atom_id res chain seq x y z
N MET A 1 -2.73 1.83 -34.86
CA MET A 1 -2.90 1.46 -33.45
C MET A 1 -2.40 0.05 -33.26
N PRO A 2 -1.63 -0.27 -32.23
CA PRO A 2 -1.24 -1.66 -31.98
C PRO A 2 -2.51 -2.50 -31.80
N ALA A 3 -2.50 -3.72 -32.33
CA ALA A 3 -3.56 -4.69 -32.12
C ALA A 3 -3.78 -4.92 -30.61
N PRO A 4 -5.02 -5.23 -30.17
CA PRO A 4 -5.26 -5.54 -28.77
C PRO A 4 -4.31 -6.65 -28.32
N ARG A 5 -3.62 -6.42 -27.20
CA ARG A 5 -2.63 -7.34 -26.66
C ARG A 5 -3.29 -8.69 -26.33
N PRO A 6 -2.89 -9.81 -26.97
CA PRO A 6 -3.55 -11.09 -26.77
C PRO A 6 -3.04 -11.80 -25.51
N TYR A 7 -3.12 -11.13 -24.35
CA TYR A 7 -2.67 -11.74 -23.10
C TYR A 7 -3.69 -12.75 -22.61
N LYS A 8 -3.26 -14.00 -22.54
CA LYS A 8 -4.10 -15.08 -22.07
C LYS A 8 -4.09 -15.11 -20.55
N THR A 9 -5.25 -14.95 -19.95
CA THR A 9 -5.48 -15.21 -18.52
C THR A 9 -6.00 -16.64 -18.29
N HIS A 10 -6.26 -17.39 -19.38
CA HIS A 10 -6.79 -18.75 -19.33
C HIS A 10 -6.10 -19.64 -20.35
N LEU A 11 -5.99 -20.94 -20.03
CA LEU A 11 -5.67 -22.03 -20.94
C LEU A 11 -6.88 -22.94 -21.02
N GLY A 12 -7.71 -22.78 -22.07
CA GLY A 12 -9.03 -23.39 -22.10
C GLY A 12 -9.88 -22.92 -20.91
N ASN A 13 -10.35 -23.86 -20.10
CA ASN A 13 -11.13 -23.57 -18.89
C ASN A 13 -10.27 -23.31 -17.64
N HIS A 14 -8.94 -23.43 -17.73
CA HIS A 14 -8.02 -23.22 -16.61
C HIS A 14 -7.66 -21.74 -16.48
N VAL A 15 -7.97 -21.14 -15.32
CA VAL A 15 -7.56 -19.76 -14.97
C VAL A 15 -6.11 -19.76 -14.53
N LEU A 16 -5.26 -18.94 -15.17
CA LEU A 16 -3.85 -18.79 -14.78
C LEU A 16 -3.74 -18.01 -13.47
N ARG A 17 -2.83 -18.43 -12.63
CA ARG A 17 -2.54 -17.78 -11.34
C ARG A 17 -1.71 -16.52 -11.50
N PRO A 18 -1.86 -15.55 -10.57
CA PRO A 18 -1.10 -14.29 -10.63
C PRO A 18 0.41 -14.50 -10.78
N GLU A 19 1.01 -15.44 -10.07
CA GLU A 19 2.45 -15.73 -10.12
C GLU A 19 2.92 -16.10 -11.53
N THR A 20 2.11 -16.86 -12.27
CA THR A 20 2.40 -17.18 -13.67
C THR A 20 2.26 -15.95 -14.57
N LEU A 21 1.24 -15.14 -14.33
CA LEU A 21 0.96 -13.94 -15.13
C LEU A 21 2.02 -12.85 -14.92
N MET A 22 2.62 -12.75 -13.73
CA MET A 22 3.71 -11.79 -13.47
C MET A 22 4.92 -11.99 -14.38
N LEU A 23 5.15 -13.20 -14.90
CA LEU A 23 6.31 -13.50 -15.75
C LEU A 23 6.23 -12.92 -17.16
N GLY A 24 5.02 -12.67 -17.69
CA GLY A 24 4.88 -12.23 -19.08
C GLY A 24 3.67 -11.37 -19.42
N TYR A 25 2.67 -11.27 -18.55
CA TYR A 25 1.47 -10.50 -18.85
C TYR A 25 1.79 -9.02 -19.11
N GLY A 26 1.08 -8.42 -20.02
CA GLY A 26 1.25 -7.01 -20.39
C GLY A 26 2.39 -6.73 -21.39
N TYR A 27 3.15 -7.75 -21.81
CA TYR A 27 4.28 -7.57 -22.72
C TYR A 27 4.25 -8.55 -23.90
N ASP A 28 4.40 -8.02 -25.11
CA ASP A 28 4.57 -8.81 -26.34
C ASP A 28 6.04 -8.72 -26.81
N PRO A 29 6.82 -9.83 -26.74
CA PRO A 29 8.20 -9.84 -27.18
C PRO A 29 8.41 -9.41 -28.63
N MET A 30 7.42 -9.66 -29.50
CA MET A 30 7.53 -9.34 -30.94
C MET A 30 7.52 -7.82 -31.21
N LEU A 31 7.07 -7.01 -30.25
CA LEU A 31 7.19 -5.55 -30.30
C LEU A 31 8.58 -5.03 -29.91
N SER A 32 9.50 -5.92 -29.53
CA SER A 32 10.84 -5.58 -29.04
C SER A 32 11.86 -6.62 -29.50
N GLU A 33 11.93 -6.88 -30.80
CA GLU A 33 12.89 -7.79 -31.48
C GLU A 33 12.91 -9.23 -30.90
N GLY A 34 11.83 -9.68 -30.30
CA GLY A 34 11.75 -11.00 -29.67
C GLY A 34 12.37 -11.09 -28.27
N ALA A 35 12.71 -9.97 -27.65
CA ALA A 35 13.28 -9.96 -26.31
C ALA A 35 12.33 -10.57 -25.29
N VAL A 36 12.78 -11.55 -24.47
CA VAL A 36 11.94 -12.23 -23.45
C VAL A 36 11.46 -11.28 -22.38
N LYS A 37 12.27 -10.26 -22.05
CA LYS A 37 11.93 -9.21 -21.06
C LYS A 37 11.79 -7.87 -21.75
N PRO A 38 10.86 -7.01 -21.29
CA PRO A 38 10.67 -5.69 -21.89
C PRO A 38 11.94 -4.85 -21.75
N PRO A 39 12.34 -4.11 -22.79
CA PRO A 39 13.40 -3.11 -22.66
C PRO A 39 12.91 -1.93 -21.80
N VAL A 40 13.86 -1.08 -21.37
CA VAL A 40 13.56 0.19 -20.74
C VAL A 40 13.33 1.25 -21.82
N PHE A 41 12.14 1.79 -21.93
CA PHE A 41 11.77 2.83 -22.91
C PHE A 41 12.07 4.23 -22.36
N LEU A 42 13.34 4.63 -22.40
CA LEU A 42 13.80 5.94 -21.92
C LEU A 42 13.52 7.03 -22.96
N THR A 43 12.23 7.36 -23.11
CA THR A 43 11.79 8.46 -23.96
C THR A 43 10.69 9.26 -23.27
N SER A 44 10.64 10.57 -23.51
CA SER A 44 9.56 11.43 -23.05
C SER A 44 8.39 11.48 -24.03
N THR A 45 8.63 11.21 -25.33
CA THR A 45 7.67 11.50 -26.40
C THR A 45 7.55 10.33 -27.35
N PHE A 46 6.33 10.03 -27.79
CA PHE A 46 6.03 9.01 -28.80
C PHE A 46 5.44 9.69 -30.04
N VAL A 47 5.79 9.16 -31.23
CA VAL A 47 5.33 9.72 -32.50
C VAL A 47 4.00 9.13 -32.92
N PHE A 48 3.19 9.89 -33.65
CA PHE A 48 2.02 9.41 -34.35
C PHE A 48 2.39 9.07 -35.80
N GLY A 49 1.71 8.09 -36.38
CA GLY A 49 1.86 7.71 -37.77
C GLY A 49 1.29 8.76 -38.74
N SER A 50 0.32 9.57 -38.28
CA SER A 50 -0.26 10.68 -39.04
C SER A 50 -0.82 11.78 -38.14
N ALA A 51 -1.10 12.97 -38.72
CA ALA A 51 -1.76 14.06 -38.00
C ALA A 51 -3.18 13.69 -37.54
N GLU A 52 -3.87 12.88 -38.34
CA GLU A 52 -5.22 12.38 -38.03
C GLU A 52 -5.18 11.45 -36.82
N GLU A 53 -4.20 10.54 -36.72
CA GLU A 53 -3.99 9.71 -35.55
C GLU A 53 -3.74 10.55 -34.30
N GLY A 54 -2.90 11.57 -34.39
CA GLY A 54 -2.66 12.52 -33.31
C GLY A 54 -3.93 13.23 -32.85
N ARG A 55 -4.71 13.77 -33.78
CA ARG A 55 -6.01 14.39 -33.50
C ARG A 55 -6.95 13.39 -32.79
N ASP A 56 -7.10 12.20 -33.34
CA ASP A 56 -8.02 11.18 -32.84
C ASP A 56 -7.62 10.75 -31.42
N PHE A 57 -6.30 10.64 -31.11
CA PHE A 57 -5.82 10.41 -29.76
C PHE A 57 -6.34 11.45 -28.75
N PHE A 58 -6.20 12.75 -29.08
CA PHE A 58 -6.66 13.82 -28.18
C PHE A 58 -8.18 13.89 -28.10
N ASP A 59 -8.90 13.50 -29.15
CA ASP A 59 -10.36 13.41 -29.11
C ASP A 59 -10.84 12.27 -28.21
N TYR A 60 -10.15 11.11 -28.22
CA TYR A 60 -10.45 9.98 -27.32
C TYR A 60 -10.16 10.34 -25.85
N VAL A 61 -9.00 10.89 -25.56
CA VAL A 61 -8.60 11.24 -24.19
C VAL A 61 -9.48 12.34 -23.58
N SER A 62 -9.96 13.27 -24.40
CA SER A 62 -10.89 14.35 -23.96
C SER A 62 -12.37 13.94 -23.97
N GLY A 63 -12.68 12.72 -24.38
CA GLY A 63 -14.07 12.23 -24.45
C GLY A 63 -14.91 12.82 -25.60
N ARG A 64 -14.30 13.56 -26.53
CA ARG A 64 -15.00 14.09 -27.71
C ARG A 64 -15.36 13.02 -28.72
N LYS A 65 -14.59 11.91 -28.78
CA LYS A 65 -14.81 10.77 -29.66
C LYS A 65 -14.59 9.48 -28.88
N GLN A 66 -15.38 8.46 -29.18
CA GLN A 66 -15.15 7.13 -28.59
C GLN A 66 -14.05 6.39 -29.35
N PRO A 67 -13.08 5.78 -28.68
CA PRO A 67 -12.09 4.94 -29.35
C PRO A 67 -12.74 3.70 -29.97
N PRO A 68 -12.20 3.13 -31.04
CA PRO A 68 -12.64 1.84 -31.56
C PRO A 68 -12.61 0.76 -30.49
N ALA A 69 -13.55 -0.18 -30.55
CA ALA A 69 -13.62 -1.30 -29.61
C ALA A 69 -12.28 -2.06 -29.55
N GLY A 70 -11.74 -2.25 -28.34
CA GLY A 70 -10.46 -2.91 -28.11
C GLY A 70 -9.21 -2.06 -28.39
N ALA A 71 -9.34 -0.80 -28.81
CA ALA A 71 -8.22 0.10 -28.97
C ALA A 71 -7.82 0.70 -27.61
N GLY A 72 -6.53 0.61 -27.25
CA GLY A 72 -5.96 1.38 -26.13
C GLY A 72 -5.90 2.88 -26.46
N ALA A 73 -5.70 3.73 -25.46
CA ALA A 73 -5.55 5.17 -25.64
C ALA A 73 -4.32 5.55 -26.48
N GLY A 74 -3.37 4.63 -26.67
CA GLY A 74 -2.10 4.89 -27.34
C GLY A 74 -1.07 5.55 -26.43
N LEU A 75 0.09 5.83 -26.98
CA LEU A 75 1.21 6.50 -26.31
C LEU A 75 1.44 7.88 -26.93
N VAL A 76 1.70 8.88 -26.12
CA VAL A 76 1.99 10.23 -26.59
C VAL A 76 3.14 10.89 -25.84
N TYR A 77 3.13 10.77 -24.51
CA TYR A 77 4.10 11.42 -23.66
C TYR A 77 4.21 10.67 -22.32
N SER A 78 5.44 10.41 -21.86
CA SER A 78 5.68 9.55 -20.71
C SER A 78 5.10 10.08 -19.39
N ARG A 79 4.76 11.38 -19.27
CA ARG A 79 4.02 11.91 -18.13
C ARG A 79 2.58 11.35 -18.06
N PHE A 80 2.00 10.89 -19.14
CA PHE A 80 0.68 10.23 -19.14
C PHE A 80 0.81 8.72 -18.98
N ASN A 81 1.59 8.09 -19.84
CA ASN A 81 1.88 6.67 -19.83
C ASN A 81 3.12 6.35 -20.69
N HIS A 82 3.71 5.20 -20.47
CA HIS A 82 4.79 4.62 -21.28
C HIS A 82 4.76 3.09 -21.14
N PRO A 83 5.38 2.30 -22.05
CA PRO A 83 5.25 0.85 -22.04
C PRO A 83 5.60 0.17 -20.72
N ASN A 84 6.67 0.62 -20.04
CA ASN A 84 7.06 0.04 -18.75
C ASN A 84 6.04 0.30 -17.65
N SER A 85 5.38 1.48 -17.61
CA SER A 85 4.33 1.74 -16.63
C SER A 85 3.08 0.89 -16.91
N GLU A 86 2.66 0.78 -18.17
CA GLU A 86 1.48 -0.03 -18.52
C GLU A 86 1.65 -1.50 -18.16
N ILE A 87 2.84 -2.08 -18.41
CA ILE A 87 3.14 -3.46 -18.03
C ILE A 87 3.00 -3.68 -16.52
N VAL A 88 3.52 -2.76 -15.71
CA VAL A 88 3.46 -2.87 -14.24
C VAL A 88 2.04 -2.59 -13.74
N GLU A 89 1.35 -1.58 -14.27
CA GLU A 89 -0.05 -1.28 -13.96
C GLU A 89 -0.96 -2.49 -14.25
N ASP A 90 -0.82 -3.12 -15.42
CA ASP A 90 -1.56 -4.33 -15.80
C ASP A 90 -1.29 -5.51 -14.85
N ARG A 91 -0.02 -5.73 -14.49
CA ARG A 91 0.37 -6.82 -13.57
C ARG A 91 -0.15 -6.61 -12.16
N LEU A 92 -0.05 -5.39 -11.63
CA LEU A 92 -0.60 -5.05 -10.31
C LEU A 92 -2.11 -5.23 -10.27
N ALA A 93 -2.82 -4.77 -11.30
CA ALA A 93 -4.26 -4.93 -11.41
C ALA A 93 -4.69 -6.41 -11.38
N ILE A 94 -3.96 -7.28 -12.08
CA ILE A 94 -4.19 -8.74 -12.04
C ILE A 94 -3.89 -9.33 -10.67
N TYR A 95 -2.81 -8.91 -10.05
CA TYR A 95 -2.41 -9.46 -8.74
C TYR A 95 -3.45 -9.12 -7.66
N GLU A 96 -3.96 -7.90 -7.67
CA GLU A 96 -5.02 -7.45 -6.76
C GLU A 96 -6.42 -7.97 -7.17
N GLY A 97 -6.59 -8.43 -8.42
CA GLY A 97 -7.89 -8.88 -8.95
C GLY A 97 -8.80 -7.71 -9.33
N THR A 98 -8.26 -6.57 -9.76
CA THR A 98 -9.01 -5.35 -10.06
C THR A 98 -8.96 -4.96 -11.54
N GLU A 99 -9.76 -3.94 -11.93
CA GLU A 99 -9.87 -3.49 -13.32
C GLU A 99 -8.66 -2.68 -13.79
N ALA A 100 -7.99 -1.94 -12.89
CA ALA A 100 -6.90 -1.07 -13.26
C ALA A 100 -6.02 -0.68 -12.07
N ALA A 101 -4.79 -0.30 -12.39
CA ALA A 101 -3.83 0.32 -11.47
C ALA A 101 -3.20 1.54 -12.12
N ILE A 102 -2.68 2.46 -11.32
CA ILE A 102 -1.89 3.61 -11.75
C ILE A 102 -0.67 3.78 -10.85
N LEU A 103 0.49 4.06 -11.46
CA LEU A 103 1.77 4.21 -10.77
C LEU A 103 2.08 5.66 -10.42
N PHE A 104 2.84 5.82 -9.33
CA PHE A 104 3.28 7.10 -8.78
C PHE A 104 4.76 7.06 -8.39
N SER A 105 5.40 8.22 -8.36
CA SER A 105 6.78 8.39 -7.92
C SER A 105 7.04 8.07 -6.45
N SER A 106 6.00 7.93 -5.62
CA SER A 106 6.10 7.48 -4.23
C SER A 106 4.74 7.05 -3.68
N GLY A 107 4.72 6.28 -2.57
CA GLY A 107 3.49 5.97 -1.84
C GLY A 107 2.78 7.24 -1.35
N MET A 108 3.53 8.24 -0.88
CA MET A 108 2.95 9.52 -0.46
C MET A 108 2.30 10.28 -1.61
N SER A 109 2.86 10.25 -2.82
CA SER A 109 2.20 10.88 -3.98
C SER A 109 0.94 10.12 -4.41
N ALA A 110 0.90 8.80 -4.25
CA ALA A 110 -0.30 7.99 -4.46
C ALA A 110 -1.41 8.38 -3.47
N ILE A 111 -1.10 8.42 -2.17
CA ILE A 111 -2.03 8.81 -1.10
C ILE A 111 -2.52 10.26 -1.32
N THR A 112 -1.59 11.21 -1.47
CA THR A 112 -1.93 12.64 -1.63
C THR A 112 -2.84 12.87 -2.83
N THR A 113 -2.48 12.30 -3.99
CA THR A 113 -3.26 12.48 -5.22
C THR A 113 -4.64 11.83 -5.10
N SER A 114 -4.76 10.67 -4.46
CA SER A 114 -6.04 10.01 -4.22
C SER A 114 -6.96 10.86 -3.34
N LEU A 115 -6.45 11.33 -2.22
CA LEU A 115 -7.23 12.16 -1.30
C LEU A 115 -7.64 13.49 -1.95
N MET A 116 -6.72 14.16 -2.67
CA MET A 116 -7.03 15.42 -3.39
C MET A 116 -8.07 15.22 -4.51
N ALA A 117 -8.07 14.08 -5.17
CA ALA A 117 -9.03 13.80 -6.25
C ALA A 117 -10.48 13.74 -5.76
N TYR A 118 -10.68 13.39 -4.49
CA TYR A 118 -12.01 13.18 -3.89
C TYR A 118 -12.42 14.24 -2.86
N THR A 119 -11.52 15.17 -2.51
CA THR A 119 -11.81 16.21 -1.53
C THR A 119 -11.79 17.60 -2.13
N ARG A 120 -12.51 18.51 -1.48
CA ARG A 120 -12.58 19.95 -1.78
C ARG A 120 -12.45 20.73 -0.47
N PRO A 121 -12.11 22.03 -0.52
CA PRO A 121 -12.14 22.87 0.67
C PRO A 121 -13.50 22.79 1.38
N GLY A 122 -13.47 22.54 2.71
CA GLY A 122 -14.65 22.32 3.53
C GLY A 122 -15.02 20.84 3.77
N ASP A 123 -14.46 19.91 2.98
CA ASP A 123 -14.69 18.48 3.19
C ASP A 123 -13.94 17.94 4.39
N VAL A 124 -14.33 16.73 4.80
CA VAL A 124 -13.75 15.99 5.92
C VAL A 124 -13.23 14.63 5.43
N ILE A 125 -12.05 14.26 5.90
CA ILE A 125 -11.48 12.92 5.80
C ILE A 125 -11.59 12.26 7.18
N LEU A 126 -12.31 11.15 7.27
CA LEU A 126 -12.28 10.25 8.42
C LEU A 126 -11.08 9.32 8.25
N HIS A 127 -10.33 9.02 9.32
CA HIS A 127 -9.18 8.13 9.19
C HIS A 127 -8.97 7.23 10.40
N SER A 128 -8.43 6.02 10.17
CA SER A 128 -8.00 5.11 11.22
C SER A 128 -6.77 5.64 11.97
N GLN A 129 -6.55 5.17 13.19
CA GLN A 129 -5.32 5.38 13.95
C GLN A 129 -4.78 4.04 14.51
N PRO A 130 -3.43 3.86 14.51
CA PRO A 130 -2.44 4.76 13.89
C PRO A 130 -2.46 4.70 12.36
N LEU A 131 -1.93 5.75 11.72
CA LEU A 131 -1.53 5.76 10.33
C LEU A 131 -0.01 5.89 10.23
N TYR A 132 0.54 5.59 9.06
CA TYR A 132 1.91 5.97 8.75
C TYR A 132 2.15 7.46 9.06
N GLY A 133 3.24 7.79 9.76
CA GLY A 133 3.50 9.16 10.25
C GLY A 133 3.49 10.24 9.17
N GLY A 134 3.89 9.89 7.93
CA GLY A 134 3.77 10.79 6.77
C GLY A 134 2.33 11.08 6.39
N THR A 135 1.45 10.08 6.45
CA THR A 135 0.01 10.24 6.17
C THR A 135 -0.66 11.05 7.26
N GLU A 136 -0.35 10.81 8.52
CA GLU A 136 -0.85 11.61 9.66
C GLU A 136 -0.49 13.10 9.50
N THR A 137 0.79 13.37 9.17
CA THR A 137 1.26 14.75 8.91
C THR A 137 0.58 15.37 7.70
N LEU A 138 0.39 14.61 6.63
CA LEU A 138 -0.33 15.05 5.43
C LEU A 138 -1.74 15.52 5.78
N LEU A 139 -2.49 14.70 6.52
CA LEU A 139 -3.88 15.00 6.89
C LEU A 139 -3.99 16.19 7.84
N THR A 140 -3.17 16.18 8.92
CA THR A 140 -3.33 17.14 10.02
C THR A 140 -2.68 18.50 9.76
N LYS A 141 -1.63 18.57 8.91
CA LYS A 141 -0.91 19.80 8.61
C LYS A 141 -1.14 20.29 7.18
N THR A 142 -0.92 19.43 6.19
CA THR A 142 -0.95 19.87 4.78
C THR A 142 -2.38 20.08 4.29
N PHE A 143 -3.25 19.08 4.43
CA PHE A 143 -4.64 19.20 3.99
C PHE A 143 -5.43 20.27 4.75
N ALA A 144 -5.09 20.50 6.02
CA ALA A 144 -5.68 21.57 6.82
C ALA A 144 -5.44 22.96 6.20
N GLN A 145 -4.28 23.19 5.57
CA GLN A 145 -3.98 24.45 4.87
C GLN A 145 -4.84 24.64 3.62
N PHE A 146 -5.34 23.56 3.04
CA PHE A 146 -6.28 23.58 1.90
C PHE A 146 -7.75 23.53 2.32
N GLY A 147 -8.02 23.71 3.62
CA GLY A 147 -9.38 23.74 4.14
C GLY A 147 -10.07 22.37 4.25
N VAL A 148 -9.33 21.25 4.14
CA VAL A 148 -9.84 19.91 4.36
C VAL A 148 -9.55 19.51 5.82
N LYS A 149 -10.56 18.99 6.51
CA LYS A 149 -10.46 18.60 7.91
C LYS A 149 -10.22 17.10 8.05
N ALA A 150 -9.54 16.67 9.10
CA ALA A 150 -9.30 15.27 9.42
C ALA A 150 -9.92 14.91 10.77
N VAL A 151 -10.58 13.76 10.85
CA VAL A 151 -11.19 13.22 12.08
C VAL A 151 -10.70 11.79 12.27
N PRO A 152 -10.02 11.46 13.38
CA PRO A 152 -9.55 10.12 13.65
C PRO A 152 -10.60 9.25 14.35
N PHE A 153 -10.50 7.92 14.13
CA PHE A 153 -11.06 6.89 15.00
C PHE A 153 -9.97 5.90 15.43
N ALA A 154 -10.04 5.41 16.66
CA ALA A 154 -8.96 4.61 17.26
C ALA A 154 -9.20 3.10 17.15
N ASP A 155 -10.46 2.64 17.18
CA ASP A 155 -10.82 1.22 17.10
C ASP A 155 -11.53 0.95 15.77
N GLY A 156 -10.83 0.26 14.86
CA GLY A 156 -11.31 -0.04 13.52
C GLY A 156 -12.23 -1.26 13.42
N VAL A 157 -12.41 -2.01 14.51
CA VAL A 157 -13.27 -3.20 14.57
C VAL A 157 -14.50 -2.97 15.47
N ASP A 158 -14.60 -1.81 16.10
CA ASP A 158 -15.77 -1.43 16.90
C ASP A 158 -16.64 -0.41 16.18
N GLU A 159 -17.84 -0.86 15.80
CA GLU A 159 -18.80 -0.06 15.05
C GLU A 159 -19.16 1.24 15.74
N ALA A 160 -19.46 1.18 17.06
CA ALA A 160 -19.87 2.36 17.81
C ALA A 160 -18.78 3.46 17.84
N THR A 161 -17.52 3.05 17.94
CA THR A 161 -16.38 3.97 17.89
C THR A 161 -16.29 4.68 16.54
N ILE A 162 -16.48 3.94 15.44
CA ILE A 162 -16.45 4.51 14.09
C ILE A 162 -17.65 5.43 13.86
N GLU A 163 -18.86 5.05 14.29
CA GLU A 163 -20.07 5.87 14.16
C GLU A 163 -19.94 7.22 14.88
N VAL A 164 -19.44 7.23 16.11
CA VAL A 164 -19.16 8.48 16.86
C VAL A 164 -18.21 9.39 16.09
N ALA A 165 -17.18 8.83 15.45
CA ALA A 165 -16.26 9.61 14.64
C ALA A 165 -16.88 10.09 13.32
N ILE A 166 -17.77 9.30 12.69
CA ILE A 166 -18.57 9.71 11.53
C ILE A 166 -19.49 10.87 11.88
N ASP A 167 -20.21 10.82 13.00
CA ASP A 167 -21.09 11.90 13.44
C ASP A 167 -20.32 13.19 13.67
N LYS A 168 -19.14 13.10 14.31
CA LYS A 168 -18.26 14.24 14.49
C LYS A 168 -17.77 14.79 13.15
N ALA A 169 -17.38 13.92 12.21
CA ALA A 169 -16.93 14.33 10.88
C ALA A 169 -18.04 15.08 10.13
N ARG A 170 -19.27 14.58 10.17
CA ARG A 170 -20.42 15.18 9.47
C ARG A 170 -20.84 16.54 10.05
N GLN A 171 -20.62 16.77 11.34
CA GLN A 171 -20.82 18.11 11.96
C GLN A 171 -19.80 19.13 11.46
N LEU A 172 -18.63 18.69 11.01
CA LEU A 172 -17.57 19.56 10.54
C LEU A 172 -17.64 19.88 9.04
N GLY A 173 -18.30 19.03 8.24
CA GLY A 173 -18.42 19.18 6.80
C GLY A 173 -18.90 17.91 6.11
N ARG A 174 -18.84 17.88 4.77
CA ARG A 174 -19.16 16.68 4.00
C ARG A 174 -18.06 15.63 4.23
N LEU A 175 -18.44 14.45 4.72
CA LEU A 175 -17.52 13.33 4.81
C LEU A 175 -17.24 12.81 3.39
N ALA A 176 -16.04 13.08 2.85
CA ALA A 176 -15.70 12.79 1.48
C ALA A 176 -14.93 11.48 1.29
N VAL A 177 -14.03 11.18 2.23
CA VAL A 177 -13.15 9.99 2.17
C VAL A 177 -13.04 9.39 3.56
N ILE A 178 -12.99 8.05 3.61
CA ILE A 178 -12.57 7.28 4.78
C ILE A 178 -11.24 6.64 4.41
N MET A 179 -10.14 7.14 5.02
CA MET A 179 -8.78 6.64 4.82
C MET A 179 -8.42 5.66 5.92
N ILE A 180 -8.11 4.43 5.57
CA ILE A 180 -7.72 3.39 6.53
C ILE A 180 -6.35 2.80 6.17
N GLU A 181 -5.63 2.34 7.19
CA GLU A 181 -4.41 1.55 7.06
C GLU A 181 -4.60 0.28 7.89
N THR A 182 -4.56 -0.88 7.25
CA THR A 182 -4.80 -2.15 7.92
C THR A 182 -4.03 -3.31 7.28
N PRO A 183 -3.20 -4.04 8.06
CA PRO A 183 -2.79 -3.71 9.41
C PRO A 183 -2.01 -2.40 9.46
N SER A 184 -2.04 -1.71 10.60
CA SER A 184 -1.35 -0.43 10.74
C SER A 184 0.12 -0.59 11.14
N ASN A 185 0.96 0.30 10.65
CA ASN A 185 2.34 0.43 11.09
C ASN A 185 2.43 1.44 12.26
N PRO A 186 3.00 1.09 13.43
CA PRO A 186 3.80 -0.11 13.71
C PRO A 186 3.08 -1.18 14.53
N THR A 187 1.84 -0.99 14.94
CA THR A 187 1.17 -1.78 15.99
C THR A 187 0.40 -3.00 15.46
N ASN A 188 0.30 -3.15 14.14
CA ASN A 188 -0.52 -4.16 13.48
C ASN A 188 -2.01 -4.14 13.87
N THR A 189 -2.50 -2.96 14.29
CA THR A 189 -3.92 -2.75 14.57
C THR A 189 -4.76 -2.96 13.30
N LEU A 190 -5.89 -3.61 13.44
CA LEU A 190 -6.76 -3.94 12.31
C LEU A 190 -7.94 -2.97 12.17
N VAL A 191 -8.37 -2.82 10.94
CA VAL A 191 -9.65 -2.18 10.59
C VAL A 191 -10.47 -3.18 9.80
N ASP A 192 -11.72 -3.40 10.19
CA ASP A 192 -12.68 -4.18 9.43
C ASP A 192 -13.14 -3.38 8.20
N ILE A 193 -12.62 -3.76 7.04
CA ILE A 193 -12.87 -3.05 5.78
C ILE A 193 -14.35 -3.16 5.38
N ALA A 194 -14.98 -4.33 5.62
CA ALA A 194 -16.38 -4.54 5.27
C ALA A 194 -17.31 -3.72 6.17
N LEU A 195 -16.99 -3.57 7.45
CA LEU A 195 -17.68 -2.68 8.38
C LEU A 195 -17.59 -1.22 7.91
N VAL A 196 -16.37 -0.75 7.60
CA VAL A 196 -16.16 0.62 7.11
C VAL A 196 -16.92 0.86 5.80
N ARG A 197 -16.93 -0.13 4.89
CA ARG A 197 -17.72 -0.06 3.66
C ARG A 197 -19.21 0.12 3.93
N ARG A 198 -19.78 -0.68 4.79
CA ARG A 198 -21.20 -0.58 5.17
C ARG A 198 -21.53 0.80 5.76
N LEU A 199 -20.73 1.27 6.71
CA LEU A 199 -20.91 2.60 7.30
C LEU A 199 -20.76 3.73 6.26
N SER A 200 -19.87 3.57 5.28
CA SER A 200 -19.77 4.50 4.15
C SER A 200 -21.05 4.55 3.31
N GLU A 201 -21.72 3.40 3.10
CA GLU A 201 -23.00 3.33 2.39
C GLU A 201 -24.13 4.02 3.17
N ASP A 202 -24.22 3.83 4.48
CA ASP A 202 -25.20 4.47 5.36
C ASP A 202 -25.03 6.01 5.35
N VAL A 203 -23.78 6.48 5.40
CA VAL A 203 -23.47 7.90 5.20
C VAL A 203 -23.92 8.36 3.82
N GLY A 204 -23.68 7.57 2.79
CA GLY A 204 -24.09 7.88 1.41
C GLY A 204 -25.60 8.12 1.27
N ILE A 205 -26.42 7.29 1.92
CA ILE A 205 -27.87 7.41 1.94
C ILE A 205 -28.29 8.75 2.59
N SER A 206 -27.65 9.10 3.70
CA SER A 206 -28.05 10.24 4.52
C SER A 206 -27.48 11.59 4.04
N GLN A 207 -26.33 11.61 3.34
CA GLN A 207 -25.70 12.86 2.86
C GLN A 207 -25.78 13.06 1.32
N GLY A 208 -26.31 12.06 0.57
CA GLY A 208 -26.41 12.11 -0.89
C GLY A 208 -25.09 11.95 -1.65
N TYR A 209 -24.04 11.55 -0.95
CA TYR A 209 -22.71 11.24 -1.47
C TYR A 209 -22.07 10.17 -0.59
N ARG A 210 -21.70 9.03 -1.17
CA ARG A 210 -21.02 7.96 -0.46
C ARG A 210 -19.52 8.29 -0.35
N PRO A 211 -18.97 8.37 0.87
CA PRO A 211 -17.53 8.53 1.05
C PRO A 211 -16.74 7.43 0.36
N ILE A 212 -15.62 7.79 -0.26
CA ILE A 212 -14.69 6.82 -0.85
C ILE A 212 -13.91 6.13 0.27
N VAL A 213 -13.89 4.81 0.27
CA VAL A 213 -13.06 4.01 1.20
C VAL A 213 -11.71 3.75 0.51
N ALA A 214 -10.65 4.37 1.03
CA ALA A 214 -9.28 4.21 0.57
C ALA A 214 -8.46 3.46 1.62
N CYS A 215 -7.89 2.32 1.25
CA CYS A 215 -7.13 1.45 2.13
C CYS A 215 -5.65 1.42 1.74
N ASP A 216 -4.76 1.84 2.63
CA ASP A 216 -3.33 1.57 2.50
C ASP A 216 -3.08 0.10 2.86
N ASN A 217 -2.69 -0.67 1.85
CA ASN A 217 -2.46 -2.12 1.91
C ASN A 217 -0.96 -2.48 1.83
N THR A 218 -0.10 -1.53 2.17
CA THR A 218 1.35 -1.69 2.00
C THR A 218 1.93 -2.86 2.77
N LEU A 219 1.40 -3.21 3.97
CA LEU A 219 2.00 -4.24 4.83
C LEU A 219 1.71 -5.68 4.40
N LEU A 220 0.52 -5.96 3.85
CA LEU A 220 0.09 -7.33 3.52
C LEU A 220 -0.16 -7.59 2.04
N GLY A 221 -0.37 -6.55 1.27
CA GLY A 221 -0.84 -6.73 -0.09
C GLY A 221 0.24 -6.81 -1.18
N PRO A 222 -0.16 -7.33 -2.31
CA PRO A 222 -1.45 -7.98 -2.62
C PRO A 222 -1.47 -9.48 -2.27
N VAL A 223 -0.42 -10.02 -1.63
CA VAL A 223 -0.27 -11.46 -1.39
C VAL A 223 -1.19 -11.96 -0.28
N PHE A 224 -1.24 -11.23 0.85
CA PHE A 224 -1.94 -11.68 2.05
C PHE A 224 -3.24 -10.93 2.35
N GLN A 225 -3.51 -9.81 1.66
CA GLN A 225 -4.75 -9.05 1.82
C GLN A 225 -5.13 -8.35 0.51
N ARG A 226 -6.44 -8.34 0.20
CA ARG A 226 -7.04 -7.66 -0.95
C ARG A 226 -8.19 -6.77 -0.49
N PRO A 227 -7.94 -5.49 -0.21
CA PRO A 227 -8.96 -4.59 0.33
C PRO A 227 -10.18 -4.40 -0.57
N LEU A 228 -9.99 -4.47 -1.89
CA LEU A 228 -11.09 -4.31 -2.86
C LEU A 228 -12.11 -5.46 -2.77
N ASP A 229 -11.64 -6.68 -2.48
CA ASP A 229 -12.52 -7.84 -2.25
C ASP A 229 -13.33 -7.68 -0.94
N CYS A 230 -12.84 -6.88 0.00
CA CYS A 230 -13.51 -6.56 1.27
C CYS A 230 -14.39 -5.31 1.19
N GLY A 231 -14.42 -4.60 0.05
CA GLY A 231 -15.31 -3.47 -0.19
C GLY A 231 -14.65 -2.09 -0.21
N ALA A 232 -13.32 -1.98 -0.10
CA ALA A 232 -12.63 -0.72 -0.37
C ALA A 232 -12.83 -0.28 -1.82
N ASP A 233 -12.82 1.03 -2.09
CA ASP A 233 -12.88 1.59 -3.44
C ASP A 233 -11.50 1.74 -4.06
N LEU A 234 -10.51 2.07 -3.23
CA LEU A 234 -9.12 2.24 -3.62
C LEU A 234 -8.22 1.42 -2.71
N SER A 235 -7.31 0.65 -3.32
CA SER A 235 -6.18 0.02 -2.65
C SER A 235 -4.93 0.85 -2.94
N LEU A 236 -4.25 1.32 -1.90
CA LEU A 236 -3.09 2.21 -1.97
C LEU A 236 -1.83 1.45 -1.56
N TYR A 237 -0.71 1.75 -2.22
CA TYR A 237 0.56 1.09 -1.95
C TYR A 237 1.74 2.05 -1.92
N SER A 238 2.59 1.87 -0.95
CA SER A 238 4.00 2.19 -1.11
C SER A 238 4.71 1.00 -1.77
N LEU A 239 4.86 1.04 -3.10
CA LEU A 239 5.58 -0.02 -3.83
C LEU A 239 7.07 -0.07 -3.48
N THR A 240 7.59 0.97 -2.82
CA THR A 240 8.92 1.04 -2.20
C THR A 240 9.18 -0.15 -1.27
N LYS A 241 8.12 -0.70 -0.66
CA LYS A 241 8.17 -1.75 0.35
C LYS A 241 8.20 -3.14 -0.32
N TYR A 242 7.36 -4.05 0.05
CA TYR A 242 7.38 -5.44 -0.40
C TYR A 242 7.37 -5.63 -1.93
N VAL A 243 6.67 -4.77 -2.67
CA VAL A 243 6.58 -4.92 -4.13
C VAL A 243 7.93 -4.66 -4.79
N GLY A 244 8.59 -3.55 -4.47
CA GLY A 244 9.99 -3.29 -4.86
C GLY A 244 10.93 -4.29 -4.19
N GLY A 245 10.88 -4.39 -2.87
CA GLY A 245 11.43 -5.47 -2.08
C GLY A 245 12.96 -5.56 -1.99
N HIS A 246 13.69 -4.57 -2.49
CA HIS A 246 15.16 -4.59 -2.52
C HIS A 246 15.80 -3.29 -2.00
N SER A 247 15.02 -2.42 -1.36
CA SER A 247 15.47 -1.14 -0.78
C SER A 247 16.21 -0.21 -1.76
N ASP A 248 15.92 -0.33 -3.06
CA ASP A 248 16.65 0.30 -4.16
C ASP A 248 15.80 1.24 -5.03
N LEU A 249 14.50 1.39 -4.74
CA LEU A 249 13.60 2.28 -5.46
C LEU A 249 12.51 2.89 -4.55
N ILE A 250 11.96 3.99 -5.00
CA ILE A 250 10.79 4.63 -4.40
C ILE A 250 9.66 4.67 -5.43
N ALA A 251 8.49 4.15 -5.06
CA ALA A 251 7.32 4.14 -5.92
C ALA A 251 6.03 4.01 -5.12
N GLY A 252 4.90 4.31 -5.77
CA GLY A 252 3.56 4.11 -5.23
C GLY A 252 2.59 3.62 -6.28
N ALA A 253 1.43 3.13 -5.84
CA ALA A 253 0.34 2.76 -6.72
C ALA A 253 -1.03 3.03 -6.09
N VAL A 254 -2.02 3.20 -6.96
CA VAL A 254 -3.45 3.22 -6.63
C VAL A 254 -4.15 2.21 -7.53
N LEU A 255 -4.93 1.32 -6.93
CA LEU A 255 -5.66 0.26 -7.63
C LEU A 255 -7.15 0.38 -7.31
N GLY A 256 -7.99 -0.04 -8.27
CA GLY A 256 -9.45 -0.02 -8.12
C GLY A 256 -10.16 -0.21 -9.45
N THR A 257 -11.47 0.04 -9.47
CA THR A 257 -12.22 0.08 -10.72
C THR A 257 -11.77 1.25 -11.59
N LYS A 258 -11.92 1.16 -12.90
CA LYS A 258 -11.62 2.28 -13.83
C LYS A 258 -12.35 3.56 -13.46
N ALA A 259 -13.57 3.44 -12.95
CA ALA A 259 -14.36 4.57 -12.47
C ALA A 259 -13.74 5.21 -11.22
N ALA A 260 -13.31 4.41 -10.24
CA ALA A 260 -12.72 4.89 -9.00
C ALA A 260 -11.33 5.53 -9.23
N ILE A 261 -10.50 4.96 -10.09
CA ILE A 261 -9.16 5.52 -10.33
C ILE A 261 -9.13 6.66 -11.35
N GLY A 262 -10.19 6.84 -12.15
CA GLY A 262 -10.26 7.85 -13.21
C GLY A 262 -9.93 9.28 -12.76
N PRO A 263 -10.58 9.83 -11.71
CA PRO A 263 -10.27 11.14 -11.15
C PRO A 263 -8.83 11.25 -10.65
N VAL A 264 -8.31 10.19 -10.04
CA VAL A 264 -6.93 10.12 -9.52
C VAL A 264 -5.92 10.16 -10.67
N LYS A 265 -6.18 9.41 -11.77
CA LYS A 265 -5.34 9.38 -12.97
C LYS A 265 -5.28 10.75 -13.66
N MET A 266 -6.41 11.44 -13.75
CA MET A 266 -6.46 12.79 -14.32
C MET A 266 -5.64 13.77 -13.48
N LEU A 267 -5.80 13.74 -12.16
CA LEU A 267 -5.05 14.61 -11.26
C LEU A 267 -3.56 14.29 -11.26
N ARG A 268 -3.16 12.99 -11.27
CA ARG A 268 -1.76 12.56 -11.43
C ARG A 268 -1.12 13.21 -12.67
N SER A 269 -1.83 13.16 -13.79
CA SER A 269 -1.33 13.73 -15.06
C SER A 269 -1.12 15.25 -14.98
N SER A 270 -1.95 15.96 -14.20
CA SER A 270 -1.84 17.41 -13.98
C SER A 270 -0.71 17.78 -13.02
N ILE A 271 -0.56 17.03 -11.90
CA ILE A 271 0.48 17.26 -10.89
C ILE A 271 1.86 16.77 -11.39
N GLY A 272 1.90 15.69 -12.19
CA GLY A 272 3.14 15.17 -12.78
C GLY A 272 3.88 14.20 -11.86
N THR A 273 3.17 13.42 -11.03
CA THR A 273 3.76 12.51 -10.02
C THR A 273 3.84 11.05 -10.49
N GLN A 274 3.86 10.79 -11.80
CA GLN A 274 4.04 9.41 -12.27
C GLN A 274 5.48 8.92 -12.09
N LEU A 275 5.63 7.58 -12.21
CA LEU A 275 6.91 6.89 -12.10
C LEU A 275 7.64 6.85 -13.44
N ASP A 276 8.96 6.92 -13.41
CA ASP A 276 9.84 6.86 -14.58
C ASP A 276 9.98 5.45 -15.16
N PRO A 277 10.40 5.31 -16.45
CA PRO A 277 10.51 4.01 -17.11
C PRO A 277 11.48 3.02 -16.46
N HIS A 278 12.61 3.49 -15.92
CA HIS A 278 13.62 2.61 -15.32
C HIS A 278 13.09 2.02 -14.00
N SER A 279 12.53 2.84 -13.13
CA SER A 279 11.90 2.35 -11.88
C SER A 279 10.72 1.41 -12.15
N CYS A 280 9.91 1.68 -13.20
CA CYS A 280 8.87 0.74 -13.63
C CYS A 280 9.45 -0.60 -14.09
N TRP A 281 10.57 -0.59 -14.82
CA TRP A 281 11.24 -1.82 -15.23
C TRP A 281 11.75 -2.62 -14.03
N MET A 282 12.35 -1.96 -13.03
CA MET A 282 12.78 -2.59 -11.77
C MET A 282 11.60 -3.22 -11.03
N LEU A 283 10.47 -2.50 -10.93
CA LEU A 283 9.23 -3.05 -10.34
C LEU A 283 8.72 -4.26 -11.11
N GLY A 284 8.70 -4.21 -12.45
CA GLY A 284 8.30 -5.34 -13.27
C GLY A 284 9.12 -6.60 -12.99
N ARG A 285 10.45 -6.44 -12.79
CA ARG A 285 11.36 -7.52 -12.37
C ARG A 285 11.05 -8.00 -10.95
N SER A 286 10.81 -7.10 -10.03
CA SER A 286 10.54 -7.43 -8.61
C SER A 286 9.20 -8.15 -8.42
N LEU A 287 8.17 -7.83 -9.22
CA LEU A 287 6.87 -8.49 -9.19
C LEU A 287 6.95 -9.99 -9.50
N GLU A 288 7.93 -10.41 -10.32
CA GLU A 288 8.11 -11.83 -10.68
C GLU A 288 8.42 -12.72 -9.48
N THR A 289 8.98 -12.17 -8.39
CA THR A 289 9.35 -12.90 -7.19
C THR A 289 8.61 -12.42 -5.94
N LEU A 290 7.56 -11.64 -6.09
CA LEU A 290 6.87 -11.01 -4.96
C LEU A 290 6.31 -12.04 -3.97
N SER A 291 5.56 -13.06 -4.43
CA SER A 291 5.00 -14.09 -3.55
C SER A 291 6.10 -14.86 -2.82
N ILE A 292 7.12 -15.30 -3.55
CA ILE A 292 8.26 -16.05 -2.97
C ILE A 292 8.93 -15.27 -1.85
N ARG A 293 9.16 -13.97 -2.04
CA ARG A 293 9.79 -13.10 -1.03
C ARG A 293 8.88 -12.88 0.17
N MET A 294 7.60 -12.57 -0.06
CA MET A 294 6.65 -12.32 1.01
C MET A 294 6.36 -13.59 1.83
N GLU A 295 6.17 -14.73 1.18
CA GLU A 295 5.95 -16.02 1.86
C GLU A 295 7.17 -16.45 2.69
N LYS A 296 8.39 -16.27 2.15
CA LYS A 296 9.62 -16.57 2.91
C LYS A 296 9.78 -15.65 4.11
N ALA A 297 9.55 -14.35 3.94
CA ALA A 297 9.64 -13.39 5.02
C ALA A 297 8.56 -13.59 6.10
N ASP A 298 7.32 -13.92 5.72
CA ASP A 298 6.23 -14.28 6.63
C ASP A 298 6.57 -15.54 7.46
N ALA A 299 7.09 -16.59 6.81
CA ALA A 299 7.54 -17.80 7.51
C ALA A 299 8.67 -17.52 8.51
N ASN A 300 9.64 -16.67 8.14
CA ASN A 300 10.70 -16.23 9.05
C ASN A 300 10.14 -15.39 10.21
N ALA A 301 9.20 -14.47 9.92
CA ALA A 301 8.58 -13.63 10.94
C ALA A 301 7.84 -14.44 12.01
N LYS A 302 7.17 -15.51 11.60
CA LYS A 302 6.52 -16.44 12.54
C LYS A 302 7.52 -17.03 13.54
N ILE A 303 8.66 -17.53 13.06
CA ILE A 303 9.70 -18.14 13.92
C ILE A 303 10.26 -17.10 14.90
N VAL A 304 10.58 -15.89 14.40
CA VAL A 304 11.09 -14.80 15.23
C VAL A 304 10.06 -14.32 16.26
N ALA A 305 8.80 -14.18 15.87
CA ALA A 305 7.72 -13.75 16.76
C ALA A 305 7.43 -14.78 17.86
N GLU A 306 7.45 -16.08 17.54
CA GLU A 306 7.31 -17.18 18.51
C GLU A 306 8.46 -17.16 19.53
N PHE A 307 9.71 -16.99 19.07
CA PHE A 307 10.87 -16.84 19.95
C PHE A 307 10.74 -15.65 20.90
N LEU A 308 10.38 -14.47 20.36
CA LEU A 308 10.22 -13.25 21.16
C LEU A 308 9.11 -13.38 22.19
N ARG A 309 7.98 -14.01 21.87
CA ARG A 309 6.84 -14.19 22.78
C ARG A 309 7.21 -14.98 24.05
N GLU A 310 8.15 -15.91 23.94
CA GLU A 310 8.57 -16.76 25.05
C GLU A 310 9.77 -16.18 25.83
N HIS A 311 10.36 -15.09 25.34
CA HIS A 311 11.57 -14.53 25.94
C HIS A 311 11.25 -13.63 27.16
N PRO A 312 11.91 -13.82 28.33
CA PRO A 312 11.56 -13.12 29.58
C PRO A 312 11.78 -11.60 29.56
N ARG A 313 12.58 -11.09 28.61
CA ARG A 313 12.79 -9.64 28.44
C ARG A 313 11.81 -8.99 27.47
N VAL A 314 10.81 -9.71 26.99
CA VAL A 314 9.78 -9.21 26.08
C VAL A 314 8.44 -9.19 26.80
N ALA A 315 7.89 -7.98 26.96
CA ALA A 315 6.61 -7.78 27.63
C ALA A 315 5.41 -8.16 26.73
N LYS A 316 5.51 -7.85 25.43
CA LYS A 316 4.42 -8.09 24.48
C LYS A 316 4.96 -8.18 23.05
N VAL A 317 4.33 -9.03 22.21
CA VAL A 317 4.56 -9.08 20.76
C VAL A 317 3.27 -8.72 20.03
N HIS A 318 3.32 -7.69 19.20
CA HIS A 318 2.20 -7.21 18.37
C HIS A 318 2.23 -7.91 17.02
N TYR A 319 1.82 -9.18 16.98
CA TYR A 319 1.83 -10.03 15.80
C TYR A 319 0.43 -10.61 15.55
N LEU A 320 -0.10 -10.51 14.34
CA LEU A 320 -1.50 -10.84 14.02
C LEU A 320 -1.94 -12.25 14.47
N PRO A 321 -1.13 -13.32 14.30
CA PRO A 321 -1.50 -14.64 14.81
C PRO A 321 -1.64 -14.74 16.33
N PHE A 322 -1.12 -13.78 17.08
CA PHE A 322 -1.18 -13.76 18.56
C PHE A 322 -2.36 -12.95 19.10
N LEU A 323 -3.20 -12.42 18.23
CA LEU A 323 -4.42 -11.73 18.64
C LEU A 323 -5.30 -12.66 19.49
N PRO A 324 -5.79 -12.17 20.65
CA PRO A 324 -6.73 -12.93 21.48
C PRO A 324 -8.07 -13.13 20.75
N ASP A 325 -8.84 -14.11 21.18
CA ASP A 325 -10.18 -14.31 20.64
C ASP A 325 -11.02 -13.05 20.83
N GLY A 326 -11.67 -12.61 19.75
CA GLY A 326 -12.45 -11.38 19.72
C GLY A 326 -12.63 -10.83 18.31
N LYS A 327 -13.12 -9.58 18.21
CA LYS A 327 -13.43 -8.93 16.93
C LYS A 327 -12.19 -8.78 16.05
N GLU A 328 -11.05 -8.34 16.61
CA GLU A 328 -9.80 -8.18 15.84
C GLU A 328 -9.34 -9.50 15.22
N ARG A 329 -9.34 -10.59 16.00
CA ARG A 329 -8.97 -11.92 15.48
C ARG A 329 -9.94 -12.40 14.42
N ALA A 330 -11.24 -12.17 14.59
CA ALA A 330 -12.25 -12.51 13.59
C ALA A 330 -11.99 -11.73 12.28
N THR A 331 -11.73 -10.43 12.37
CA THR A 331 -11.38 -9.57 11.23
C THR A 331 -10.11 -10.06 10.54
N TYR A 332 -9.05 -10.40 11.29
CA TYR A 332 -7.83 -10.97 10.73
C TYR A 332 -8.10 -12.23 9.90
N LEU A 333 -8.83 -13.19 10.48
CA LEU A 333 -9.14 -14.46 9.83
C LEU A 333 -10.07 -14.31 8.61
N GLN A 334 -10.88 -13.25 8.58
CA GLN A 334 -11.80 -12.97 7.48
C GLN A 334 -11.12 -12.31 6.29
N GLN A 335 -10.24 -11.34 6.52
CA GLN A 335 -9.70 -10.48 5.45
C GLN A 335 -8.24 -10.75 5.08
N CYS A 336 -7.50 -11.53 5.89
CA CYS A 336 -6.08 -11.80 5.67
C CYS A 336 -5.81 -13.30 5.50
N THR A 337 -4.86 -13.64 4.61
CA THR A 337 -4.40 -15.02 4.40
C THR A 337 -3.01 -15.29 4.98
N GLY A 338 -2.34 -14.26 5.51
CA GLY A 338 -1.03 -14.32 6.17
C GLY A 338 -0.86 -13.14 7.11
N ALA A 339 0.19 -13.18 7.92
CA ALA A 339 0.48 -12.16 8.92
C ALA A 339 1.43 -11.07 8.42
N GLY A 340 2.16 -11.36 7.34
CA GLY A 340 3.25 -10.52 6.86
C GLY A 340 4.49 -10.60 7.76
N SER A 341 5.49 -9.81 7.41
CA SER A 341 6.80 -9.89 8.06
C SER A 341 7.21 -8.63 8.83
N THR A 342 6.30 -7.67 8.95
CA THR A 342 6.53 -6.47 9.79
C THR A 342 5.64 -6.54 11.02
N PHE A 343 6.26 -6.49 12.19
CA PHE A 343 5.57 -6.47 13.47
C PHE A 343 6.39 -5.73 14.53
N SER A 344 5.79 -5.44 15.67
CA SER A 344 6.49 -4.80 16.79
C SER A 344 6.44 -5.67 18.03
N PHE A 345 7.37 -5.41 18.94
CA PHE A 345 7.33 -5.94 20.29
C PHE A 345 7.74 -4.87 21.30
N ASP A 346 7.32 -5.03 22.53
CA ASP A 346 7.68 -4.18 23.65
C ASP A 346 8.69 -4.92 24.53
N ILE A 347 9.88 -4.32 24.73
CA ILE A 347 10.91 -4.86 25.60
C ILE A 347 10.60 -4.46 27.07
N GLU A 348 11.00 -5.33 28.02
CA GLU A 348 10.96 -4.96 29.43
C GLU A 348 11.93 -3.82 29.73
N GLY A 349 11.48 -2.82 30.51
CA GLY A 349 12.25 -1.64 30.87
C GLY A 349 11.72 -0.35 30.25
N GLY A 350 12.56 0.39 29.55
CA GLY A 350 12.25 1.69 28.95
C GLY A 350 12.99 1.91 27.63
N GLN A 351 13.08 3.18 27.24
CA GLN A 351 13.80 3.59 26.03
C GLN A 351 15.29 3.20 26.06
N THR A 352 15.91 3.22 27.23
CA THR A 352 17.33 2.85 27.41
C THR A 352 17.57 1.41 27.02
N GLU A 353 16.73 0.47 27.47
CA GLU A 353 16.81 -0.94 27.15
C GLU A 353 16.48 -1.20 25.69
N ALA A 354 15.48 -0.50 25.13
CA ALA A 354 15.15 -0.58 23.70
C ALA A 354 16.33 -0.11 22.83
N PHE A 355 17.02 0.96 23.22
CA PHE A 355 18.20 1.45 22.49
C PHE A 355 19.40 0.52 22.65
N ALA A 356 19.63 -0.05 23.86
CA ALA A 356 20.68 -1.02 24.09
C ALA A 356 20.49 -2.25 23.17
N PHE A 357 19.29 -2.80 23.12
CA PHE A 357 18.94 -3.89 22.20
C PHE A 357 19.22 -3.51 20.73
N LEU A 358 18.69 -2.38 20.26
CA LEU A 358 18.84 -1.95 18.87
C LEU A 358 20.31 -1.73 18.47
N ASN A 359 21.11 -1.18 19.38
CA ASN A 359 22.54 -0.93 19.15
C ASN A 359 23.38 -2.22 19.17
N ALA A 360 22.89 -3.29 19.81
CA ALA A 360 23.58 -4.57 19.90
C ALA A 360 23.31 -5.48 18.69
N LEU A 361 22.31 -5.20 17.86
CA LEU A 361 22.00 -5.98 16.67
C LEU A 361 23.16 -5.93 15.66
N GLN A 362 23.46 -7.08 15.04
CA GLN A 362 24.59 -7.24 14.09
C GLN A 362 24.12 -7.60 12.67
N ILE A 363 23.06 -8.39 12.55
CA ILE A 363 22.45 -8.78 11.27
C ILE A 363 21.36 -7.79 10.87
N PHE A 364 20.42 -7.55 11.78
CA PHE A 364 19.40 -6.51 11.58
C PHE A 364 20.06 -5.15 11.41
N LYS A 365 19.63 -4.39 10.41
CA LYS A 365 20.10 -3.01 10.21
C LYS A 365 19.18 -2.05 10.94
N LEU A 366 19.76 -1.13 11.71
CA LEU A 366 19.02 -0.05 12.34
C LEU A 366 18.65 0.98 11.28
N ALA A 367 17.43 0.87 10.77
CA ALA A 367 16.94 1.74 9.70
C ALA A 367 15.41 1.86 9.72
N VAL A 368 14.93 2.99 9.20
CA VAL A 368 13.53 3.14 8.82
C VAL A 368 13.26 2.38 7.52
N SER A 369 12.02 2.25 7.11
CA SER A 369 11.55 1.42 6.00
C SER A 369 11.21 -0.01 6.46
N LEU A 370 10.78 -0.84 5.52
CA LEU A 370 10.34 -2.24 5.75
C LEU A 370 10.16 -2.97 4.41
N GLY A 371 9.98 -4.28 4.46
CA GLY A 371 9.59 -5.08 3.30
C GLY A 371 10.70 -5.35 2.29
N GLY A 372 11.96 -5.09 2.67
CA GLY A 372 13.14 -5.48 1.90
C GLY A 372 13.47 -6.96 2.03
N THR A 373 14.47 -7.43 1.28
CA THR A 373 15.06 -8.76 1.43
C THR A 373 15.89 -8.87 2.71
N GLU A 374 16.42 -7.76 3.20
CA GLU A 374 17.16 -7.62 4.46
C GLU A 374 16.24 -7.34 5.64
N SER A 375 16.63 -7.81 6.82
CA SER A 375 15.94 -7.52 8.08
C SER A 375 16.33 -6.15 8.63
N LEU A 376 15.30 -5.37 9.01
CA LEU A 376 15.44 -4.03 9.56
C LEU A 376 14.81 -3.92 10.95
N ALA A 377 15.40 -3.09 11.80
CA ALA A 377 14.86 -2.75 13.11
C ALA A 377 14.79 -1.23 13.29
N SER A 378 13.79 -0.74 14.03
CA SER A 378 13.66 0.69 14.35
C SER A 378 12.90 0.90 15.65
N HIS A 379 13.06 2.11 16.23
CA HIS A 379 12.30 2.56 17.39
C HIS A 379 11.21 3.54 16.95
N PRO A 380 9.93 3.09 16.83
CA PRO A 380 8.88 3.95 16.28
C PRO A 380 8.70 5.28 17.01
N ALA A 381 8.70 5.27 18.34
CA ALA A 381 8.47 6.46 19.14
C ALA A 381 9.54 7.55 18.93
N ALA A 382 10.82 7.16 18.78
CA ALA A 382 11.92 8.10 18.58
C ALA A 382 12.23 8.42 17.10
N MET A 383 11.67 7.64 16.14
CA MET A 383 11.97 7.77 14.71
C MET A 383 10.71 8.11 13.90
N THR A 384 9.98 7.10 13.41
CA THR A 384 8.90 7.27 12.43
C THR A 384 7.68 8.03 12.97
N HIS A 385 7.45 7.99 14.29
CA HIS A 385 6.31 8.64 14.96
C HIS A 385 6.77 9.71 15.99
N SER A 386 8.02 10.17 15.91
CA SER A 386 8.55 11.22 16.80
C SER A 386 7.80 12.56 16.70
N GLY A 387 7.17 12.83 15.57
CA GLY A 387 6.33 14.00 15.37
C GLY A 387 4.91 13.91 15.95
N VAL A 388 4.50 12.73 16.46
CA VAL A 388 3.21 12.53 17.14
C VAL A 388 3.37 12.83 18.63
N PRO A 389 2.46 13.62 19.27
CA PRO A 389 2.53 13.89 20.71
C PRO A 389 2.59 12.62 21.56
N ALA A 390 3.35 12.65 22.66
CA ALA A 390 3.62 11.47 23.48
C ALA A 390 2.35 10.83 24.07
N ASP A 391 1.38 11.64 24.50
CA ASP A 391 0.10 11.18 25.01
C ASP A 391 -0.75 10.48 23.90
N VAL A 392 -0.66 10.98 22.67
CA VAL A 392 -1.30 10.35 21.52
C VAL A 392 -0.60 9.02 21.19
N ARG A 393 0.75 8.99 21.16
CA ARG A 393 1.51 7.75 20.93
C ARG A 393 1.13 6.66 21.94
N ALA A 394 1.12 7.01 23.24
CA ALA A 394 0.73 6.07 24.29
C ALA A 394 -0.70 5.51 24.10
N ARG A 395 -1.64 6.38 23.73
CA ARG A 395 -3.04 5.99 23.49
C ARG A 395 -3.20 5.01 22.30
N ILE A 396 -2.37 5.15 21.26
CA ILE A 396 -2.39 4.29 20.07
C ILE A 396 -1.40 3.12 20.16
N GLY A 397 -0.83 2.87 21.35
CA GLY A 397 0.01 1.71 21.63
C GLY A 397 1.46 1.82 21.13
N ILE A 398 1.96 3.02 20.85
CA ILE A 398 3.37 3.26 20.48
C ILE A 398 4.13 3.75 21.72
N LEU A 399 4.79 2.82 22.40
CA LEU A 399 5.47 3.05 23.66
C LEU A 399 6.96 3.36 23.47
N GLU A 400 7.61 3.88 24.51
CA GLU A 400 9.07 4.07 24.54
C GLU A 400 9.84 2.73 24.61
N THR A 401 9.13 1.63 24.89
CA THR A 401 9.65 0.25 24.86
C THR A 401 9.44 -0.44 23.53
N SER A 402 8.69 0.16 22.60
CA SER A 402 8.30 -0.48 21.35
C SER A 402 9.45 -0.52 20.35
N ILE A 403 9.74 -1.69 19.84
CA ILE A 403 10.70 -1.97 18.77
C ILE A 403 9.94 -2.56 17.59
N ARG A 404 10.10 -2.01 16.39
CA ARG A 404 9.54 -2.57 15.17
C ARG A 404 10.60 -3.35 14.41
N LEU A 405 10.26 -4.56 14.02
CA LEU A 405 11.04 -5.42 13.14
C LEU A 405 10.36 -5.51 11.76
N SER A 406 11.16 -5.49 10.71
CA SER A 406 10.80 -5.91 9.36
C SER A 406 11.69 -7.08 9.01
N ILE A 407 11.11 -8.27 9.01
CA ILE A 407 11.85 -9.51 8.80
C ILE A 407 12.07 -9.75 7.31
N GLY A 408 13.29 -10.04 6.94
CA GLY A 408 13.72 -10.35 5.59
C GLY A 408 13.74 -11.85 5.28
N ILE A 409 14.53 -12.22 4.27
CA ILE A 409 14.59 -13.59 3.75
C ILE A 409 15.86 -14.36 4.20
N GLU A 410 16.61 -13.82 5.16
CA GLU A 410 17.77 -14.47 5.78
C GLU A 410 17.39 -15.83 6.39
N HIS A 411 18.38 -16.61 6.80
CA HIS A 411 18.08 -17.84 7.54
C HIS A 411 17.50 -17.49 8.91
N PRO A 412 16.35 -18.06 9.33
CA PRO A 412 15.68 -17.67 10.56
C PRO A 412 16.50 -17.93 11.83
N ASP A 413 17.33 -18.99 11.85
CA ASP A 413 18.19 -19.27 12.99
C ASP A 413 19.25 -18.18 13.22
N ASP A 414 19.75 -17.56 12.13
CA ASP A 414 20.70 -16.45 12.22
C ASP A 414 20.00 -15.20 12.80
N LEU A 415 18.75 -14.95 12.41
CA LEU A 415 17.94 -13.85 12.96
C LEU A 415 17.65 -14.04 14.44
N VAL A 416 17.29 -15.28 14.84
CA VAL A 416 17.07 -15.62 16.26
C VAL A 416 18.36 -15.49 17.06
N ALA A 417 19.50 -15.93 16.51
CA ALA A 417 20.80 -15.79 17.15
C ALA A 417 21.18 -14.31 17.38
N ASP A 418 20.94 -13.45 16.39
CA ASP A 418 21.20 -12.01 16.49
C ASP A 418 20.33 -11.36 17.58
N ILE A 419 19.03 -11.66 17.59
CA ILE A 419 18.12 -11.18 18.62
C ILE A 419 18.52 -11.69 20.02
N THR A 420 18.91 -12.99 20.12
CA THR A 420 19.30 -13.61 21.39
C THR A 420 20.49 -12.88 22.02
N GLN A 421 21.54 -12.61 21.23
CA GLN A 421 22.71 -11.88 21.76
C GLN A 421 22.36 -10.43 22.09
N ALA A 422 21.51 -9.77 21.31
CA ALA A 422 21.09 -8.38 21.54
C ALA A 422 20.21 -8.23 22.80
N LEU A 423 19.43 -9.24 23.17
CA LEU A 423 18.61 -9.26 24.38
C LEU A 423 19.44 -9.49 25.68
N GLN A 424 20.74 -9.75 25.59
CA GLN A 424 21.61 -9.87 26.76
C GLN A 424 22.06 -8.50 27.32
N TYR A 425 21.96 -7.46 26.55
CA TYR A 425 22.32 -6.08 26.91
C TYR A 425 21.09 -5.33 27.46
#